data_f0c81af6a952c1a64f928decf279611e
#
_entry.id   f0c81af6a952c1a64f928decf279611e
#
_cell.length_a   1.000
_cell.length_b   1.000
_cell.length_c   1.000
_cell.angle_alpha   90.00
_cell.angle_beta   90.00
_cell.angle_gamma   90.00
#
_symmetry.space_group_name_H-M   'P 1'
#
loop_
_entity.id
_entity.type
_entity.pdbx_description
1 polymer ?
#
loop_
_entity_poly.entity_id
_entity_poly.type
_entity_poly.pdbx_seq_one_letter_code
_entity_poly.pdbx_strand_id
1 'polypeptide(L)'
;MLIFNETNHEYWLDGKKLISVTQLMKKHGLAPDYSNVDTTTLERKANYGTLVHQEIENWIKNNIPGFSVELNKFIDYIIQTKVKPLESEYKVYNDIVAGTIDLILLDGEQPISADIKNTYQLHKDSVSWQLSIYLYLLTQLGYSNYKYNDFRGQCFHFTKDKTLEVVDIVIKPEEEVEKLIESERNETEYELELFDKDFLSTLAGVEKMIAHYESKKKEFELKEQQMKDAIIKAMEENGVTKYESENLKITYTGAYQKQTLDTKALKQDQPELYKQYQKTTDVKASVKITVGE
;
A
#
# COMPACT_ATOMS: atom_id res chain seq x y z
N MET A 1 -14.97 -12.29 -28.04
CA MET A 1 -14.25 -13.37 -27.32
C MET A 1 -13.05 -12.77 -26.61
N LEU A 2 -12.87 -13.08 -25.33
CA LEU A 2 -11.71 -12.59 -24.57
C LEU A 2 -10.44 -13.32 -25.00
N ILE A 3 -9.38 -12.56 -25.29
CA ILE A 3 -8.02 -13.04 -25.58
C ILE A 3 -7.08 -12.47 -24.52
N PHE A 4 -6.28 -13.33 -23.90
CA PHE A 4 -5.23 -12.92 -22.98
C PHE A 4 -3.87 -13.15 -23.64
N ASN A 5 -3.07 -12.08 -23.72
CA ASN A 5 -1.67 -12.14 -24.18
C ASN A 5 -0.75 -12.24 -22.98
N GLU A 6 -0.21 -13.44 -22.73
CA GLU A 6 0.68 -13.73 -21.61
C GLU A 6 1.97 -12.93 -21.64
N THR A 7 2.53 -12.66 -22.83
CA THR A 7 3.80 -11.97 -22.99
C THR A 7 3.74 -10.52 -22.48
N ASN A 8 2.63 -9.83 -22.74
CA ASN A 8 2.46 -8.42 -22.39
C ASN A 8 1.48 -8.23 -21.23
N HIS A 9 0.90 -9.31 -20.67
CA HIS A 9 -0.18 -9.25 -19.68
C HIS A 9 -1.36 -8.36 -20.12
N GLU A 10 -1.82 -8.53 -21.35
CA GLU A 10 -2.86 -7.71 -21.95
C GLU A 10 -4.12 -8.53 -22.22
N TYR A 11 -5.27 -7.92 -21.90
CA TYR A 11 -6.59 -8.48 -22.19
C TYR A 11 -7.22 -7.74 -23.37
N TRP A 12 -7.79 -8.51 -24.31
CA TRP A 12 -8.46 -8.01 -25.48
C TRP A 12 -9.83 -8.66 -25.63
N LEU A 13 -10.89 -7.85 -25.71
CA LEU A 13 -12.25 -8.30 -25.94
C LEU A 13 -12.71 -7.79 -27.30
N ASP A 14 -12.95 -8.72 -28.24
CA ASP A 14 -13.43 -8.41 -29.60
C ASP A 14 -12.64 -7.30 -30.29
N GLY A 15 -11.32 -7.31 -30.12
CA GLY A 15 -10.41 -6.34 -30.70
C GLY A 15 -10.21 -5.04 -29.89
N LYS A 16 -10.92 -4.86 -28.79
CA LYS A 16 -10.73 -3.74 -27.85
C LYS A 16 -9.80 -4.19 -26.71
N LYS A 17 -8.78 -3.40 -26.42
CA LYS A 17 -7.92 -3.61 -25.26
C LYS A 17 -8.66 -3.19 -23.98
N LEU A 18 -8.64 -4.05 -22.97
CA LEU A 18 -9.23 -3.79 -21.66
C LEU A 18 -8.11 -3.39 -20.67
N ILE A 19 -8.45 -2.56 -19.67
CA ILE A 19 -7.57 -2.31 -18.56
C ILE A 19 -7.52 -3.54 -17.65
N SER A 20 -6.34 -3.96 -17.16
CA SER A 20 -6.30 -5.03 -16.17
C SER A 20 -6.69 -4.52 -14.77
N VAL A 21 -7.23 -5.40 -13.92
CA VAL A 21 -7.55 -5.06 -12.53
C VAL A 21 -6.36 -4.42 -11.81
N THR A 22 -5.16 -4.95 -11.98
CA THR A 22 -3.95 -4.40 -11.37
C THR A 22 -3.56 -3.02 -11.92
N GLN A 23 -3.79 -2.77 -13.23
CA GLN A 23 -3.58 -1.44 -13.83
C GLN A 23 -4.63 -0.44 -13.35
N LEU A 24 -5.89 -0.84 -13.25
CA LEU A 24 -6.98 -0.03 -12.69
C LEU A 24 -6.64 0.38 -11.25
N MET A 25 -6.28 -0.57 -10.41
CA MET A 25 -5.89 -0.31 -9.02
C MET A 25 -4.70 0.63 -8.92
N LYS A 26 -3.67 0.45 -9.76
CA LYS A 26 -2.51 1.33 -9.81
C LYS A 26 -2.86 2.76 -10.22
N LYS A 27 -3.73 2.91 -11.23
CA LYS A 27 -4.20 4.21 -11.73
C LYS A 27 -4.89 5.02 -10.64
N HIS A 28 -5.66 4.36 -9.78
CA HIS A 28 -6.45 5.00 -8.70
C HIS A 28 -5.78 4.94 -7.33
N GLY A 29 -4.48 4.60 -7.23
CA GLY A 29 -3.74 4.60 -5.97
C GLY A 29 -4.15 3.49 -4.98
N LEU A 30 -4.84 2.44 -5.43
CA LEU A 30 -5.31 1.31 -4.63
C LEU A 30 -4.28 0.17 -4.54
N ALA A 31 -3.20 0.27 -5.30
CA ALA A 31 -2.08 -0.67 -5.29
C ALA A 31 -0.90 -0.12 -4.48
N PRO A 32 -0.07 -1.00 -3.87
CA PRO A 32 1.14 -0.56 -3.19
C PRO A 32 2.11 0.13 -4.14
N ASP A 33 2.80 1.16 -3.66
CA ASP A 33 3.87 1.82 -4.40
C ASP A 33 5.21 1.11 -4.17
N TYR A 34 5.77 0.55 -5.23
CA TYR A 34 7.09 -0.10 -5.24
C TYR A 34 8.17 0.72 -5.98
N SER A 35 7.93 2.00 -6.25
CA SER A 35 8.85 2.87 -6.99
C SER A 35 10.26 2.97 -6.36
N ASN A 36 10.36 2.74 -5.05
CA ASN A 36 11.62 2.76 -4.30
C ASN A 36 12.31 1.39 -4.21
N VAL A 37 11.77 0.34 -4.84
CA VAL A 37 12.35 -1.00 -4.82
C VAL A 37 13.15 -1.21 -6.10
N ASP A 38 14.34 -1.82 -5.95
CA ASP A 38 15.20 -2.17 -7.08
C ASP A 38 14.46 -3.08 -8.10
N THR A 39 14.54 -2.72 -9.37
CA THR A 39 13.84 -3.41 -10.47
C THR A 39 14.22 -4.88 -10.60
N THR A 40 15.50 -5.21 -10.46
CA THR A 40 15.98 -6.60 -10.51
C THR A 40 15.39 -7.45 -9.38
N THR A 41 15.21 -6.84 -8.20
CA THR A 41 14.57 -7.50 -7.06
C THR A 41 13.08 -7.72 -7.33
N LEU A 42 12.39 -6.72 -7.90
CA LEU A 42 10.98 -6.84 -8.28
C LEU A 42 10.76 -7.94 -9.32
N GLU A 43 11.55 -7.94 -10.40
CA GLU A 43 11.47 -8.94 -11.47
C GLU A 43 11.70 -10.36 -10.95
N ARG A 44 12.74 -10.57 -10.13
CA ARG A 44 13.01 -11.88 -9.53
C ARG A 44 11.86 -12.36 -8.64
N LYS A 45 11.25 -11.45 -7.88
CA LYS A 45 10.11 -11.76 -7.02
C LYS A 45 8.85 -12.05 -7.83
N ALA A 46 8.60 -11.28 -8.90
CA ALA A 46 7.48 -11.52 -9.81
C ALA A 46 7.60 -12.88 -10.49
N ASN A 47 8.79 -13.21 -11.05
CA ASN A 47 9.04 -14.50 -11.69
C ASN A 47 8.84 -15.68 -10.72
N TYR A 48 9.31 -15.52 -9.48
CA TYR A 48 9.10 -16.57 -8.47
C TYR A 48 7.63 -16.70 -8.07
N GLY A 49 6.91 -15.58 -7.92
CA GLY A 49 5.46 -15.59 -7.69
C GLY A 49 4.72 -16.32 -8.81
N THR A 50 5.02 -16.00 -10.06
CA THR A 50 4.44 -16.67 -11.24
C THR A 50 4.67 -18.18 -11.22
N LEU A 51 5.87 -18.63 -10.84
CA LEU A 51 6.17 -20.06 -10.69
C LEU A 51 5.25 -20.73 -9.65
N VAL A 52 5.08 -20.10 -8.48
CA VAL A 52 4.23 -20.65 -7.42
C VAL A 52 2.77 -20.74 -7.89
N HIS A 53 2.25 -19.72 -8.56
CA HIS A 53 0.90 -19.74 -9.13
C HIS A 53 0.74 -20.87 -10.14
N GLN A 54 1.69 -21.02 -11.07
CA GLN A 54 1.69 -22.11 -12.06
C GLN A 54 1.71 -23.52 -11.41
N GLU A 55 2.52 -23.71 -10.38
CA GLU A 55 2.55 -25.01 -9.68
C GLU A 55 1.23 -25.33 -8.99
N ILE A 56 0.60 -24.34 -8.32
CA ILE A 56 -0.70 -24.49 -7.67
C ILE A 56 -1.78 -24.76 -8.73
N GLU A 57 -1.80 -24.01 -9.83
CA GLU A 57 -2.72 -24.23 -10.94
C GLU A 57 -2.59 -25.64 -11.53
N ASN A 58 -1.36 -26.08 -11.82
CA ASN A 58 -1.08 -27.39 -12.38
C ASN A 58 -1.50 -28.51 -11.44
N TRP A 59 -1.32 -28.32 -10.12
CA TRP A 59 -1.79 -29.28 -9.14
C TRP A 59 -3.32 -29.34 -9.11
N ILE A 60 -4.01 -28.20 -9.09
CA ILE A 60 -5.48 -28.15 -9.07
C ILE A 60 -6.08 -28.74 -10.35
N LYS A 61 -5.62 -28.32 -11.53
CA LYS A 61 -6.22 -28.71 -12.81
C LYS A 61 -5.81 -30.09 -13.29
N ASN A 62 -4.58 -30.48 -13.04
CA ASN A 62 -3.97 -31.66 -13.68
C ASN A 62 -3.40 -32.67 -12.67
N ASN A 63 -3.48 -32.38 -11.38
CA ASN A 63 -2.87 -33.18 -10.30
C ASN A 63 -1.36 -33.42 -10.53
N ILE A 64 -0.67 -32.42 -11.14
CA ILE A 64 0.77 -32.48 -11.40
C ILE A 64 1.50 -32.00 -10.15
N PRO A 65 2.43 -32.82 -9.57
CA PRO A 65 3.23 -32.39 -8.44
C PRO A 65 4.20 -31.27 -8.84
N GLY A 66 4.44 -30.33 -7.92
CA GLY A 66 5.46 -29.30 -8.06
C GLY A 66 6.58 -29.46 -7.04
N PHE A 67 7.51 -28.52 -7.01
CA PHE A 67 8.72 -28.58 -6.19
C PHE A 67 8.77 -27.46 -5.14
N SER A 68 7.92 -26.44 -5.22
CA SER A 68 7.95 -25.33 -4.27
C SER A 68 7.45 -25.75 -2.88
N VAL A 69 8.03 -25.11 -1.87
CA VAL A 69 7.58 -25.28 -0.49
C VAL A 69 6.16 -24.72 -0.33
N GLU A 70 5.86 -23.68 -1.08
CA GLU A 70 4.58 -22.99 -1.10
C GLU A 70 3.46 -23.92 -1.57
N LEU A 71 3.66 -24.66 -2.64
CA LEU A 71 2.69 -25.66 -3.10
C LEU A 71 2.44 -26.74 -2.05
N ASN A 72 3.49 -27.27 -1.43
CA ASN A 72 3.33 -28.30 -0.40
C ASN A 72 2.51 -27.77 0.78
N LYS A 73 2.76 -26.55 1.23
CA LYS A 73 1.97 -25.92 2.29
C LYS A 73 0.52 -25.65 1.90
N PHE A 74 0.29 -25.26 0.64
CA PHE A 74 -1.05 -25.13 0.11
C PHE A 74 -1.80 -26.47 0.10
N ILE A 75 -1.15 -27.56 -0.35
CA ILE A 75 -1.71 -28.91 -0.34
C ILE A 75 -2.04 -29.36 1.09
N ASP A 76 -1.11 -29.15 2.04
CA ASP A 76 -1.34 -29.47 3.45
C ASP A 76 -2.55 -28.74 4.02
N TYR A 77 -2.71 -27.43 3.69
CA TYR A 77 -3.87 -26.66 4.08
C TYR A 77 -5.17 -27.25 3.51
N ILE A 78 -5.21 -27.55 2.22
CA ILE A 78 -6.38 -28.13 1.53
C ILE A 78 -6.77 -29.48 2.18
N ILE A 79 -5.80 -30.34 2.47
CA ILE A 79 -6.04 -31.64 3.10
C ILE A 79 -6.58 -31.47 4.53
N GLN A 80 -5.99 -30.58 5.32
CA GLN A 80 -6.36 -30.36 6.72
C GLN A 80 -7.75 -29.72 6.86
N THR A 81 -8.04 -28.73 6.04
CA THR A 81 -9.30 -27.97 6.12
C THR A 81 -10.44 -28.61 5.34
N LYS A 82 -10.14 -29.46 4.39
CA LYS A 82 -11.09 -30.05 3.43
C LYS A 82 -11.80 -29.03 2.52
N VAL A 83 -11.26 -27.85 2.43
CA VAL A 83 -11.66 -26.84 1.45
C VAL A 83 -11.43 -27.41 0.05
N LYS A 84 -12.39 -27.23 -0.86
CA LYS A 84 -12.33 -27.78 -2.22
C LYS A 84 -11.92 -26.68 -3.20
N PRO A 85 -10.80 -26.82 -3.92
CA PRO A 85 -10.52 -25.98 -5.08
C PRO A 85 -11.58 -26.25 -6.19
N LEU A 86 -12.21 -25.19 -6.69
CA LEU A 86 -13.14 -25.25 -7.81
C LEU A 86 -12.46 -24.79 -9.10
N GLU A 87 -11.80 -23.65 -9.05
CA GLU A 87 -11.11 -23.07 -10.19
C GLU A 87 -9.76 -22.45 -9.75
N SER A 88 -8.82 -22.38 -10.69
CA SER A 88 -7.58 -21.62 -10.58
C SER A 88 -7.32 -20.84 -11.85
N GLU A 89 -6.71 -19.66 -11.74
CA GLU A 89 -6.39 -18.74 -12.86
C GLU A 89 -7.63 -18.48 -13.73
N TYR A 90 -8.79 -18.22 -13.07
CA TYR A 90 -10.06 -18.02 -13.74
C TYR A 90 -10.20 -16.58 -14.27
N LYS A 91 -10.42 -16.44 -15.58
CA LYS A 91 -10.51 -15.14 -16.24
C LYS A 91 -11.87 -14.51 -16.06
N VAL A 92 -11.87 -13.26 -15.57
CA VAL A 92 -13.06 -12.44 -15.38
C VAL A 92 -12.92 -11.12 -16.12
N TYR A 93 -14.04 -10.62 -16.67
CA TYR A 93 -14.03 -9.40 -17.47
C TYR A 93 -15.41 -8.79 -17.65
N ASN A 94 -15.42 -7.52 -18.00
CA ASN A 94 -16.55 -6.85 -18.63
C ASN A 94 -16.04 -6.08 -19.87
N ASP A 95 -16.76 -5.09 -20.35
CA ASP A 95 -16.41 -4.28 -21.52
C ASP A 95 -15.29 -3.26 -21.28
N ILE A 96 -14.79 -3.13 -20.04
CA ILE A 96 -13.78 -2.15 -19.62
C ILE A 96 -12.58 -2.82 -18.96
N VAL A 97 -12.83 -3.68 -17.97
CA VAL A 97 -11.85 -4.25 -17.06
C VAL A 97 -11.76 -5.76 -17.25
N ALA A 98 -10.57 -6.31 -17.16
CA ALA A 98 -10.36 -7.74 -17.12
C ALA A 98 -9.31 -8.14 -16.10
N GLY A 99 -9.36 -9.40 -15.67
CA GLY A 99 -8.37 -9.95 -14.75
C GLY A 99 -8.44 -11.45 -14.63
N THR A 100 -7.63 -11.97 -13.73
CA THR A 100 -7.57 -13.41 -13.46
C THR A 100 -7.65 -13.62 -11.97
N ILE A 101 -8.60 -14.41 -11.51
CA ILE A 101 -8.77 -14.83 -10.11
C ILE A 101 -7.82 -16.00 -9.89
N ASP A 102 -6.93 -15.88 -8.90
CA ASP A 102 -5.98 -16.95 -8.62
C ASP A 102 -6.67 -18.25 -8.21
N LEU A 103 -7.63 -18.15 -7.28
CA LEU A 103 -8.35 -19.31 -6.75
C LEU A 103 -9.83 -19.02 -6.48
N ILE A 104 -10.69 -19.95 -6.88
CA ILE A 104 -12.08 -20.06 -6.39
C ILE A 104 -12.17 -21.37 -5.61
N LEU A 105 -12.53 -21.28 -4.34
CA LEU A 105 -12.57 -22.39 -3.42
C LEU A 105 -13.97 -22.55 -2.82
N LEU A 106 -14.25 -23.71 -2.21
CA LEU A 106 -15.51 -24.00 -1.53
C LEU A 106 -15.22 -24.63 -0.15
N ASP A 107 -15.67 -23.98 0.91
CA ASP A 107 -15.62 -24.45 2.29
C ASP A 107 -17.04 -24.87 2.73
N GLY A 108 -17.34 -26.17 2.66
CA GLY A 108 -18.71 -26.62 2.76
C GLY A 108 -19.58 -26.08 1.64
N GLU A 109 -20.48 -25.16 1.95
CA GLU A 109 -21.34 -24.42 0.98
C GLU A 109 -20.88 -22.97 0.77
N GLN A 110 -19.86 -22.53 1.49
CA GLN A 110 -19.33 -21.16 1.47
C GLN A 110 -18.33 -20.99 0.32
N PRO A 111 -18.63 -20.19 -0.72
CA PRO A 111 -17.68 -19.90 -1.77
C PRO A 111 -16.63 -18.90 -1.28
N ILE A 112 -15.39 -19.10 -1.74
CA ILE A 112 -14.24 -18.27 -1.37
C ILE A 112 -13.57 -17.81 -2.67
N SER A 113 -13.36 -16.50 -2.80
CA SER A 113 -12.40 -15.95 -3.75
C SER A 113 -11.09 -15.70 -3.03
N ALA A 114 -10.01 -16.25 -3.55
CA ALA A 114 -8.73 -16.14 -2.88
C ALA A 114 -7.62 -15.69 -3.82
N ASP A 115 -6.66 -14.99 -3.25
CA ASP A 115 -5.48 -14.45 -3.90
C ASP A 115 -4.22 -15.05 -3.27
N ILE A 116 -3.19 -15.29 -4.08
CA ILE A 116 -1.92 -15.85 -3.65
C ILE A 116 -0.87 -14.74 -3.63
N LYS A 117 -0.26 -14.50 -2.48
CA LYS A 117 0.82 -13.50 -2.34
C LYS A 117 2.09 -14.11 -1.79
N ASN A 118 3.18 -13.90 -2.51
CA ASN A 118 4.54 -14.24 -2.08
C ASN A 118 5.35 -12.96 -1.86
N THR A 119 4.99 -12.22 -0.81
CA THR A 119 5.51 -10.88 -0.51
C THR A 119 6.07 -10.80 0.90
N TYR A 120 6.96 -9.83 1.14
CA TYR A 120 7.49 -9.58 2.49
C TYR A 120 6.40 -9.06 3.44
N GLN A 121 5.52 -8.22 2.94
CA GLN A 121 4.41 -7.61 3.69
C GLN A 121 3.12 -7.77 2.92
N LEU A 122 2.06 -8.15 3.63
CA LEU A 122 0.72 -8.22 3.06
C LEU A 122 0.02 -6.86 3.15
N HIS A 123 -0.33 -6.29 1.99
CA HIS A 123 -1.12 -5.08 1.87
C HIS A 123 -2.62 -5.44 1.79
N LYS A 124 -3.24 -5.67 2.95
CA LYS A 124 -4.62 -6.20 3.04
C LYS A 124 -5.65 -5.37 2.29
N ASP A 125 -5.56 -4.04 2.34
CA ASP A 125 -6.51 -3.16 1.64
C ASP A 125 -6.40 -3.30 0.12
N SER A 126 -5.18 -3.41 -0.40
CA SER A 126 -4.96 -3.66 -1.83
C SER A 126 -5.52 -5.03 -2.27
N VAL A 127 -5.32 -6.09 -1.47
CA VAL A 127 -5.90 -7.41 -1.75
C VAL A 127 -7.44 -7.36 -1.66
N SER A 128 -7.97 -6.59 -0.72
CA SER A 128 -9.42 -6.35 -0.58
C SER A 128 -10.02 -5.76 -1.87
N TRP A 129 -9.43 -4.69 -2.40
CA TRP A 129 -9.86 -4.11 -3.67
C TRP A 129 -9.73 -5.09 -4.83
N GLN A 130 -8.61 -5.80 -4.93
CA GLN A 130 -8.35 -6.77 -5.99
C GLN A 130 -9.42 -7.87 -6.01
N LEU A 131 -9.67 -8.52 -4.88
CA LEU A 131 -10.68 -9.57 -4.76
C LEU A 131 -12.09 -9.04 -5.01
N SER A 132 -12.40 -7.83 -4.54
CA SER A 132 -13.71 -7.22 -4.73
C SER A 132 -14.01 -6.94 -6.19
N ILE A 133 -13.04 -6.40 -6.94
CA ILE A 133 -13.19 -6.16 -8.38
C ILE A 133 -13.36 -7.50 -9.12
N TYR A 134 -12.58 -8.53 -8.76
CA TYR A 134 -12.73 -9.85 -9.35
C TYR A 134 -14.10 -10.46 -9.11
N LEU A 135 -14.63 -10.36 -7.87
CA LEU A 135 -15.97 -10.87 -7.53
C LEU A 135 -17.07 -10.14 -8.28
N TYR A 136 -16.96 -8.81 -8.40
CA TYR A 136 -17.91 -8.03 -9.20
C TYR A 136 -17.96 -8.52 -10.65
N LEU A 137 -16.80 -8.71 -11.29
CA LEU A 137 -16.72 -9.23 -12.65
C LEU A 137 -17.21 -10.68 -12.74
N LEU A 138 -16.88 -11.53 -11.77
CA LEU A 138 -17.30 -12.95 -11.74
C LEU A 138 -18.82 -13.09 -11.66
N THR A 139 -19.45 -12.30 -10.81
CA THR A 139 -20.93 -12.34 -10.66
C THR A 139 -21.64 -11.79 -11.89
N GLN A 140 -21.10 -10.78 -12.56
CA GLN A 140 -21.64 -10.29 -13.84
C GLN A 140 -21.55 -11.31 -14.98
N LEU A 141 -20.52 -12.15 -14.97
CA LEU A 141 -20.39 -13.24 -15.94
C LEU A 141 -21.35 -14.41 -15.69
N GLY A 142 -22.06 -14.41 -14.56
CA GLY A 142 -23.00 -15.49 -14.22
C GLY A 142 -22.29 -16.83 -13.98
N TYR A 143 -21.09 -16.80 -13.40
CA TYR A 143 -20.27 -17.99 -13.12
C TYR A 143 -21.04 -19.08 -12.36
N SER A 144 -21.90 -18.67 -11.42
CA SER A 144 -22.67 -19.58 -10.56
C SER A 144 -23.93 -18.91 -10.06
N ASN A 145 -24.71 -19.59 -9.22
CA ASN A 145 -25.86 -19.01 -8.54
C ASN A 145 -25.48 -18.15 -7.32
N TYR A 146 -24.21 -18.11 -6.96
CA TYR A 146 -23.72 -17.27 -5.86
C TYR A 146 -23.74 -15.79 -6.25
N LYS A 147 -24.18 -14.96 -5.31
CA LYS A 147 -24.15 -13.50 -5.43
C LYS A 147 -22.84 -12.94 -4.89
N TYR A 148 -22.56 -11.68 -5.16
CA TYR A 148 -21.38 -10.96 -4.68
C TYR A 148 -21.13 -11.16 -3.17
N ASN A 149 -22.15 -10.92 -2.35
CA ASN A 149 -22.08 -11.00 -0.89
C ASN A 149 -22.07 -12.43 -0.32
N ASP A 150 -22.23 -13.45 -1.17
CA ASP A 150 -22.12 -14.83 -0.72
C ASP A 150 -20.66 -15.26 -0.60
N PHE A 151 -19.75 -14.55 -1.24
CA PHE A 151 -18.33 -14.89 -1.23
C PHE A 151 -17.60 -14.37 0.00
N ARG A 152 -16.69 -15.19 0.53
CA ARG A 152 -15.67 -14.80 1.48
C ARG A 152 -14.35 -14.54 0.75
N GLY A 153 -13.63 -13.48 1.15
CA GLY A 153 -12.30 -13.18 0.61
C GLY A 153 -11.21 -13.83 1.47
N GLN A 154 -10.21 -14.42 0.83
CA GLN A 154 -9.01 -14.94 1.51
C GLN A 154 -7.74 -14.58 0.76
N CYS A 155 -6.63 -14.48 1.48
CA CYS A 155 -5.29 -14.38 0.91
C CYS A 155 -4.40 -15.49 1.46
N PHE A 156 -3.82 -16.26 0.56
CA PHE A 156 -2.76 -17.24 0.85
C PHE A 156 -1.42 -16.51 0.80
N HIS A 157 -1.01 -15.96 1.93
CA HIS A 157 0.22 -15.19 2.05
C HIS A 157 1.39 -16.07 2.45
N PHE A 158 2.35 -16.24 1.54
CA PHE A 158 3.62 -16.89 1.81
C PHE A 158 4.64 -15.86 2.25
N THR A 159 5.02 -15.92 3.51
CA THR A 159 5.98 -15.00 4.12
C THR A 159 7.41 -15.22 3.58
N LYS A 160 8.34 -14.34 3.96
CA LYS A 160 9.76 -14.47 3.63
C LYS A 160 10.34 -15.84 4.03
N ASP A 161 9.89 -16.38 5.15
CA ASP A 161 10.34 -17.70 5.67
C ASP A 161 9.51 -18.85 5.10
N LYS A 162 8.75 -18.58 4.03
CA LYS A 162 7.88 -19.54 3.36
C LYS A 162 6.81 -20.17 4.27
N THR A 163 6.42 -19.46 5.33
CA THR A 163 5.28 -19.86 6.15
C THR A 163 4.01 -19.43 5.44
N LEU A 164 3.01 -20.31 5.40
CA LEU A 164 1.69 -19.98 4.88
C LEU A 164 0.85 -19.34 5.99
N GLU A 165 0.39 -18.12 5.73
CA GLU A 165 -0.61 -17.43 6.52
C GLU A 165 -1.87 -17.29 5.66
N VAL A 166 -2.96 -17.95 6.06
CA VAL A 166 -4.26 -17.78 5.41
C VAL A 166 -5.01 -16.68 6.13
N VAL A 167 -5.21 -15.56 5.43
CA VAL A 167 -5.75 -14.33 6.02
C VAL A 167 -7.11 -14.05 5.42
N ASP A 168 -8.13 -13.88 6.27
CA ASP A 168 -9.44 -13.42 5.82
C ASP A 168 -9.35 -11.96 5.37
N ILE A 169 -9.91 -11.68 4.20
CA ILE A 169 -9.90 -10.37 3.54
C ILE A 169 -11.33 -9.85 3.48
N VAL A 170 -11.52 -8.65 3.97
CA VAL A 170 -12.82 -7.97 3.88
C VAL A 170 -13.09 -7.60 2.43
N ILE A 171 -14.21 -8.01 1.90
CA ILE A 171 -14.67 -7.63 0.56
C ILE A 171 -15.31 -6.24 0.66
N LYS A 172 -14.97 -5.34 -0.25
CA LYS A 172 -15.54 -3.99 -0.33
C LYS A 172 -17.02 -4.08 -0.71
N PRO A 173 -17.84 -3.10 -0.33
CA PRO A 173 -19.22 -3.03 -0.82
C PRO A 173 -19.29 -3.05 -2.36
N GLU A 174 -20.26 -3.77 -2.90
CA GLU A 174 -20.43 -3.90 -4.36
C GLU A 174 -20.57 -2.53 -5.03
N GLU A 175 -21.30 -1.59 -4.38
CA GLU A 175 -21.50 -0.23 -4.86
C GLU A 175 -20.20 0.58 -4.99
N GLU A 176 -19.22 0.34 -4.12
CA GLU A 176 -17.91 1.01 -4.20
C GLU A 176 -17.11 0.51 -5.42
N VAL A 177 -17.17 -0.79 -5.67
CA VAL A 177 -16.52 -1.40 -6.85
C VAL A 177 -17.18 -0.91 -8.14
N GLU A 178 -18.52 -0.83 -8.15
CA GLU A 178 -19.27 -0.29 -9.28
C GLU A 178 -18.88 1.17 -9.58
N LYS A 179 -18.83 2.03 -8.57
CA LYS A 179 -18.38 3.42 -8.71
C LYS A 179 -16.96 3.52 -9.29
N LEU A 180 -16.03 2.67 -8.84
CA LEU A 180 -14.67 2.63 -9.38
C LEU A 180 -14.67 2.26 -10.87
N ILE A 181 -15.40 1.24 -11.28
CA ILE A 181 -15.49 0.78 -12.68
C ILE A 181 -16.19 1.84 -13.55
N GLU A 182 -17.25 2.47 -13.05
CA GLU A 182 -17.94 3.54 -13.76
C GLU A 182 -17.07 4.80 -13.91
N SER A 183 -16.22 5.13 -12.92
CA SER A 183 -15.26 6.24 -13.07
C SER A 183 -14.28 5.96 -14.21
N GLU A 184 -13.80 4.71 -14.35
CA GLU A 184 -12.97 4.32 -15.49
C GLU A 184 -13.72 4.37 -16.81
N ARG A 185 -14.99 3.95 -16.84
CA ARG A 185 -15.87 4.03 -18.02
C ARG A 185 -16.05 5.45 -18.53
N ASN A 186 -16.23 6.38 -17.61
CA ASN A 186 -16.53 7.78 -17.89
C ASN A 186 -15.27 8.66 -17.96
N GLU A 187 -14.08 8.07 -17.81
CA GLU A 187 -12.80 8.78 -17.75
C GLU A 187 -12.79 9.89 -16.67
N THR A 188 -13.48 9.64 -15.55
CA THR A 188 -13.53 10.57 -14.40
C THR A 188 -12.59 10.11 -13.29
N GLU A 189 -12.19 11.02 -12.41
CA GLU A 189 -11.40 10.68 -11.23
C GLU A 189 -12.28 9.93 -10.23
N TYR A 190 -11.76 8.79 -9.72
CA TYR A 190 -12.39 8.06 -8.62
C TYR A 190 -11.94 8.66 -7.30
N GLU A 191 -12.86 9.31 -6.61
CA GLU A 191 -12.62 9.80 -5.26
C GLU A 191 -12.86 8.68 -4.26
N LEU A 192 -11.80 8.24 -3.62
CA LEU A 192 -11.88 7.29 -2.51
C LEU A 192 -12.60 7.97 -1.35
N GLU A 193 -13.81 7.56 -1.02
CA GLU A 193 -14.46 7.98 0.22
C GLU A 193 -13.75 7.32 1.42
N LEU A 194 -12.55 7.82 1.76
CA LEU A 194 -11.73 7.32 2.88
C LEU A 194 -12.43 7.50 4.24
N PHE A 195 -13.43 8.36 4.29
CA PHE A 195 -14.10 8.73 5.53
C PHE A 195 -15.58 9.05 5.27
N ASP A 196 -16.43 8.73 6.25
CA ASP A 196 -17.83 9.13 6.18
C ASP A 196 -18.00 10.66 6.23
N LYS A 197 -19.20 11.15 5.86
CA LYS A 197 -19.49 12.60 5.79
C LYS A 197 -19.31 13.31 7.14
N ASP A 198 -19.57 12.64 8.25
CA ASP A 198 -19.42 13.20 9.58
C ASP A 198 -17.96 13.34 9.95
N PHE A 199 -17.12 12.35 9.58
CA PHE A 199 -15.68 12.42 9.76
C PHE A 199 -15.04 13.49 8.86
N LEU A 200 -15.47 13.61 7.59
CA LEU A 200 -15.01 14.68 6.69
C LEU A 200 -15.37 16.06 7.21
N SER A 201 -16.58 16.23 7.77
CA SER A 201 -16.99 17.49 8.42
C SER A 201 -16.11 17.81 9.64
N THR A 202 -15.76 16.79 10.43
CA THR A 202 -14.84 16.93 11.56
C THR A 202 -13.44 17.30 11.09
N LEU A 203 -12.93 16.66 10.03
CA LEU A 203 -11.62 16.98 9.43
C LEU A 203 -11.56 18.41 8.92
N ALA A 204 -12.60 18.92 8.24
CA ALA A 204 -12.65 20.31 7.79
C ALA A 204 -12.60 21.31 8.96
N GLY A 205 -13.19 20.97 10.10
CA GLY A 205 -13.06 21.73 11.35
C GLY A 205 -11.64 21.72 11.91
N VAL A 206 -11.01 20.53 11.91
CA VAL A 206 -9.61 20.36 12.37
C VAL A 206 -8.64 21.08 11.44
N GLU A 207 -8.84 21.03 10.12
CA GLU A 207 -8.03 21.73 9.13
C GLU A 207 -7.99 23.23 9.40
N LYS A 208 -9.16 23.87 9.60
CA LYS A 208 -9.27 25.29 9.95
C LYS A 208 -8.55 25.62 11.26
N MET A 209 -8.67 24.76 12.27
CA MET A 209 -7.95 24.93 13.54
C MET A 209 -6.43 24.85 13.32
N ILE A 210 -5.94 23.86 12.60
CA ILE A 210 -4.51 23.67 12.32
C ILE A 210 -3.97 24.88 11.56
N ALA A 211 -4.65 25.31 10.50
CA ALA A 211 -4.26 26.51 9.73
C ALA A 211 -4.18 27.76 10.63
N HIS A 212 -5.14 27.93 11.53
CA HIS A 212 -5.10 29.02 12.50
C HIS A 212 -3.91 28.95 13.45
N TYR A 213 -3.63 27.75 14.01
CA TYR A 213 -2.50 27.54 14.92
C TYR A 213 -1.15 27.71 14.19
N GLU A 214 -1.01 27.22 12.98
CA GLU A 214 0.22 27.41 12.18
C GLU A 214 0.47 28.89 11.86
N SER A 215 -0.57 29.64 11.51
CA SER A 215 -0.48 31.10 11.31
C SER A 215 -0.01 31.81 12.59
N LYS A 216 -0.61 31.46 13.74
CA LYS A 216 -0.22 31.99 15.05
C LYS A 216 1.21 31.62 15.42
N LYS A 217 1.60 30.40 15.14
CA LYS A 217 2.97 29.92 15.39
C LYS A 217 3.99 30.70 14.58
N LYS A 218 3.74 30.93 13.27
CA LYS A 218 4.60 31.78 12.41
C LYS A 218 4.73 33.21 12.96
N GLU A 219 3.62 33.80 13.42
CA GLU A 219 3.62 35.13 14.04
C GLU A 219 4.48 35.17 15.31
N PHE A 220 4.38 34.14 16.17
CA PHE A 220 5.18 34.05 17.40
C PHE A 220 6.66 33.80 17.09
N GLU A 221 7.00 32.93 16.14
CA GLU A 221 8.37 32.66 15.71
C GLU A 221 9.04 33.93 15.15
N LEU A 222 8.30 34.74 14.39
CA LEU A 222 8.80 36.04 13.89
C LEU A 222 9.08 37.01 15.02
N LYS A 223 8.16 37.13 15.99
CA LYS A 223 8.35 37.97 17.18
C LYS A 223 9.51 37.51 18.04
N GLU A 224 9.63 36.19 18.24
CA GLU A 224 10.74 35.59 18.98
C GLU A 224 12.08 35.89 18.30
N GLN A 225 12.16 35.80 16.96
CA GLN A 225 13.36 36.12 16.23
C GLN A 225 13.72 37.59 16.36
N GLN A 226 12.75 38.51 16.21
CA GLN A 226 12.96 39.94 16.39
C GLN A 226 13.47 40.28 17.79
N MET A 227 12.91 39.61 18.82
CA MET A 227 13.41 39.79 20.20
C MET A 227 14.83 39.27 20.39
N LYS A 228 15.16 38.09 19.83
CA LYS A 228 16.50 37.51 19.86
C LYS A 228 17.50 38.44 19.20
N ASP A 229 17.19 38.99 18.03
CA ASP A 229 18.06 39.91 17.31
C ASP A 229 18.30 41.21 18.11
N ALA A 230 17.26 41.76 18.74
CA ALA A 230 17.38 42.91 19.59
C ALA A 230 18.25 42.64 20.86
N ILE A 231 18.08 41.48 21.48
CA ILE A 231 18.89 41.07 22.63
C ILE A 231 20.34 40.88 22.22
N ILE A 232 20.64 40.19 21.11
CA ILE A 232 22.00 40.00 20.59
C ILE A 232 22.66 41.35 20.41
N LYS A 233 22.00 42.26 19.71
CA LYS A 233 22.51 43.62 19.47
C LYS A 233 22.81 44.37 20.78
N ALA A 234 21.88 44.33 21.74
CA ALA A 234 22.07 44.99 23.02
C ALA A 234 23.23 44.39 23.83
N MET A 235 23.40 43.05 23.80
CA MET A 235 24.51 42.38 24.49
C MET A 235 25.85 42.65 23.83
N GLU A 236 25.93 42.74 22.51
CA GLU A 236 27.14 43.12 21.76
C GLU A 236 27.55 44.56 22.07
N GLU A 237 26.62 45.49 21.98
CA GLU A 237 26.87 46.93 22.23
C GLU A 237 27.35 47.21 23.66
N ASN A 238 26.90 46.43 24.63
CA ASN A 238 27.28 46.58 26.05
C ASN A 238 28.38 45.63 26.51
N GLY A 239 28.91 44.75 25.62
CA GLY A 239 29.96 43.79 25.96
C GLY A 239 29.53 42.75 27.02
N VAL A 240 28.24 42.45 27.11
CA VAL A 240 27.66 41.53 28.11
C VAL A 240 27.43 40.17 27.49
N THR A 241 27.96 39.12 28.11
CA THR A 241 27.78 37.75 27.63
C THR A 241 26.72 36.92 28.42
N LYS A 242 26.35 37.42 29.60
CA LYS A 242 25.33 36.78 30.45
C LYS A 242 24.47 37.83 31.12
N TYR A 243 23.19 37.54 31.19
CA TYR A 243 22.22 38.30 31.97
C TYR A 243 21.30 37.32 32.71
N GLU A 244 21.01 37.58 33.94
CA GLU A 244 20.15 36.76 34.78
C GLU A 244 19.24 37.64 35.64
N SER A 245 17.96 37.34 35.61
CA SER A 245 16.95 37.92 36.49
C SER A 245 16.14 36.77 37.14
N GLU A 246 15.16 37.10 37.97
CA GLU A 246 14.35 36.13 38.71
C GLU A 246 13.71 35.05 37.78
N ASN A 247 13.30 35.42 36.58
CA ASN A 247 12.57 34.53 35.64
C ASN A 247 13.24 34.37 34.28
N LEU A 248 14.43 34.96 34.05
CA LEU A 248 15.05 34.97 32.73
C LEU A 248 16.57 34.85 32.83
N LYS A 249 17.10 33.89 32.09
CA LYS A 249 18.54 33.71 31.94
C LYS A 249 18.92 33.77 30.47
N ILE A 250 19.75 34.71 30.09
CA ILE A 250 20.24 34.90 28.74
C ILE A 250 21.75 34.65 28.72
N THR A 251 22.18 33.86 27.75
CA THR A 251 23.58 33.62 27.45
C THR A 251 23.83 33.94 25.97
N TYR A 252 24.73 34.89 25.74
CA TYR A 252 25.16 35.24 24.38
C TYR A 252 26.43 34.46 24.05
N THR A 253 26.40 33.75 22.93
CA THR A 253 27.56 33.07 22.36
C THR A 253 27.82 33.68 20.99
N GLY A 254 28.96 34.33 20.80
CA GLY A 254 29.30 34.90 19.50
C GLY A 254 29.36 33.86 18.38
N ALA A 255 29.42 34.32 17.17
CA ALA A 255 29.51 33.45 16.01
C ALA A 255 30.75 32.55 16.07
N TYR A 256 30.59 31.26 15.83
CA TYR A 256 31.68 30.27 15.77
C TYR A 256 31.47 29.28 14.65
N GLN A 257 32.55 28.69 14.16
CA GLN A 257 32.45 27.61 13.19
C GLN A 257 32.21 26.27 13.90
N LYS A 258 31.16 25.59 13.56
CA LYS A 258 30.84 24.25 14.03
C LYS A 258 31.21 23.22 12.98
N GLN A 259 32.03 22.24 13.32
CA GLN A 259 32.27 21.08 12.46
C GLN A 259 31.19 20.04 12.68
N THR A 260 30.57 19.59 11.59
CA THR A 260 29.60 18.52 11.59
C THR A 260 29.99 17.47 10.55
N LEU A 261 29.69 16.21 10.84
CA LEU A 261 29.92 15.13 9.88
C LEU A 261 28.92 15.22 8.75
N ASP A 262 29.40 15.27 7.50
CA ASP A 262 28.57 15.12 6.33
C ASP A 262 28.20 13.63 6.16
N THR A 263 27.08 13.24 6.75
CA THR A 263 26.59 11.86 6.71
C THR A 263 26.13 11.44 5.31
N LYS A 264 25.79 12.40 4.44
CA LYS A 264 25.39 12.10 3.05
C LYS A 264 26.63 11.76 2.23
N ALA A 265 27.68 12.56 2.31
CA ALA A 265 28.96 12.27 1.68
C ALA A 265 29.56 10.97 2.23
N LEU A 266 29.54 10.77 3.56
CA LEU A 266 30.04 9.55 4.18
C LEU A 266 29.32 8.30 3.68
N LYS A 267 28.00 8.35 3.51
CA LYS A 267 27.22 7.22 2.96
C LYS A 267 27.58 6.91 1.50
N GLN A 268 27.91 7.94 0.73
CA GLN A 268 28.27 7.80 -0.68
C GLN A 268 29.70 7.29 -0.85
N ASP A 269 30.66 7.87 -0.10
CA ASP A 269 32.08 7.61 -0.29
C ASP A 269 32.57 6.40 0.51
N GLN A 270 31.94 6.11 1.66
CA GLN A 270 32.34 5.04 2.59
C GLN A 270 31.12 4.26 3.10
N PRO A 271 30.38 3.55 2.20
CA PRO A 271 29.11 2.92 2.55
C PRO A 271 29.24 1.84 3.63
N GLU A 272 30.33 1.10 3.66
CA GLU A 272 30.54 0.04 4.66
C GLU A 272 30.82 0.64 6.06
N LEU A 273 31.60 1.71 6.13
CA LEU A 273 31.82 2.45 7.36
C LEU A 273 30.51 3.07 7.87
N TYR A 274 29.74 3.65 6.97
CA TYR A 274 28.43 4.22 7.33
C TYR A 274 27.49 3.15 7.92
N LYS A 275 27.41 1.95 7.31
CA LYS A 275 26.60 0.82 7.83
C LYS A 275 27.04 0.35 9.21
N GLN A 276 28.35 0.30 9.46
CA GLN A 276 28.89 -0.14 10.75
C GLN A 276 28.41 0.74 11.91
N TYR A 277 28.17 2.03 11.66
CA TYR A 277 27.75 3.00 12.67
C TYR A 277 26.27 3.39 12.60
N GLN A 278 25.48 2.69 11.80
CA GLN A 278 24.02 2.85 11.79
C GLN A 278 23.39 2.27 13.06
N LYS A 279 22.49 3.03 13.64
CA LYS A 279 21.64 2.58 14.75
C LYS A 279 20.21 2.43 14.26
N THR A 280 19.66 1.23 14.40
CA THR A 280 18.24 0.99 14.14
C THR A 280 17.44 1.31 15.41
N THR A 281 16.37 2.07 15.25
CA THR A 281 15.43 2.37 16.33
C THR A 281 14.02 2.12 15.83
N ASP A 282 13.17 1.52 16.67
CA ASP A 282 11.77 1.36 16.36
C ASP A 282 11.08 2.73 16.38
N VAL A 283 10.39 3.05 15.29
CA VAL A 283 9.61 4.28 15.16
C VAL A 283 8.14 3.95 15.25
N LYS A 284 7.42 4.59 16.17
CA LYS A 284 5.96 4.44 16.25
C LYS A 284 5.29 5.06 15.04
N ALA A 285 4.13 4.51 14.68
CA ALA A 285 3.29 5.09 13.64
C ALA A 285 3.01 6.58 13.94
N SER A 286 3.14 7.42 12.93
CA SER A 286 2.90 8.85 13.04
C SER A 286 2.11 9.36 11.84
N VAL A 287 1.31 10.39 12.07
CA VAL A 287 0.59 11.11 11.01
C VAL A 287 1.24 12.47 10.86
N LYS A 288 1.60 12.82 9.63
CA LYS A 288 2.02 14.18 9.28
C LYS A 288 0.87 14.85 8.56
N ILE A 289 0.38 15.95 9.12
CA ILE A 289 -0.63 16.79 8.47
C ILE A 289 0.09 18.02 7.91
N THR A 290 -0.17 18.34 6.65
CA THR A 290 0.35 19.55 6.01
C THR A 290 -0.85 20.25 5.40
N VAL A 291 -1.05 21.51 5.76
CA VAL A 291 -2.10 22.36 5.14
C VAL A 291 -1.48 22.99 3.90
N GLY A 292 -2.16 22.84 2.77
CA GLY A 292 -1.76 23.51 1.51
C GLY A 292 -1.87 25.03 1.62
N GLU A 293 -1.03 25.74 0.86
CA GLU A 293 -1.09 27.22 0.75
C GLU A 293 -2.29 27.66 -0.07
#